data_4c186b050c5985096c33b1f898c657aa
#
_entry.id   4c186b050c5985096c33b1f898c657aa
#
_cell.length_a   1.000
_cell.length_b   1.000
_cell.length_c   1.000
_cell.angle_alpha   90.00
_cell.angle_beta   90.00
_cell.angle_gamma   90.00
#
_symmetry.space_group_name_H-M   'P 1'
#
loop_
_entity.id
_entity.type
_entity.pdbx_description
1 polymer ?
#
loop_
_entity_poly.entity_id
_entity_poly.type
_entity_poly.pdbx_seq_one_letter_code
_entity_poly.pdbx_strand_id
1 'polypeptide(L)'
;KSGNNWYYLDSDGEMAIDTLIEDGDNYYYVDINGVMAANQWVAIENEDAGEDDEPEHYWYYFQANGKALTNGDNDKVSLKTINGKKYAFDEDGKMLFGWVDDDSAERVDDSDGDGFKEGVYYFGGEDDGAMTVGWIQLDITYDEATEDDYKYTAAAFNDDEDQSRWFYFKSNGKKVYAENGDRTKDKTING
;
A
#
# COMPACT_ATOMS: atom_id res chain seq x y z
N LYS A 1 3.96 -25.75 20.07
CA LYS A 1 3.59 -24.79 21.10
C LYS A 1 4.36 -25.11 22.40
N SER A 2 4.92 -24.10 23.03
CA SER A 2 5.54 -24.24 24.37
C SER A 2 5.06 -23.08 25.24
N GLY A 3 4.43 -23.39 26.37
CA GLY A 3 3.72 -22.37 27.15
C GLY A 3 2.65 -21.69 26.34
N ASN A 4 2.68 -20.34 26.31
CA ASN A 4 1.76 -19.52 25.53
C ASN A 4 2.30 -19.18 24.13
N ASN A 5 3.52 -19.61 23.80
CA ASN A 5 4.18 -19.26 22.54
C ASN A 5 4.08 -20.39 21.52
N TRP A 6 4.00 -20.01 20.27
CA TRP A 6 4.06 -20.88 19.11
C TRP A 6 5.43 -20.75 18.45
N TYR A 7 5.97 -21.86 17.98
CA TYR A 7 7.25 -21.98 17.29
C TYR A 7 7.06 -22.80 16.02
N TYR A 8 7.87 -22.55 15.02
CA TYR A 8 7.90 -23.33 13.80
C TYR A 8 9.16 -24.19 13.75
N LEU A 9 8.99 -25.48 13.46
CA LEU A 9 10.09 -26.39 13.20
C LEU A 9 10.04 -26.77 11.72
N ASP A 10 11.19 -26.69 11.06
CA ASP A 10 11.32 -27.12 9.68
C ASP A 10 11.29 -28.66 9.53
N SER A 11 11.49 -29.16 8.31
CA SER A 11 11.49 -30.60 8.01
C SER A 11 12.60 -31.38 8.72
N ASP A 12 13.69 -30.72 9.11
CA ASP A 12 14.82 -31.28 9.81
C ASP A 12 14.65 -31.17 11.34
N GLY A 13 13.56 -30.57 11.79
CA GLY A 13 13.25 -30.36 13.20
C GLY A 13 13.99 -29.18 13.82
N GLU A 14 14.60 -28.33 13.01
CA GLU A 14 15.25 -27.10 13.45
C GLU A 14 14.22 -25.97 13.64
N MET A 15 14.41 -25.20 14.71
CA MET A 15 13.53 -24.07 15.00
C MET A 15 13.86 -22.87 14.09
N ALA A 16 12.86 -22.40 13.35
CA ALA A 16 12.98 -21.17 12.57
C ALA A 16 13.07 -19.96 13.50
N ILE A 17 13.90 -18.99 13.15
CA ILE A 17 14.07 -17.71 13.83
C ILE A 17 14.16 -16.57 12.83
N ASP A 18 13.64 -15.40 13.21
CA ASP A 18 13.72 -14.15 12.46
C ASP A 18 13.41 -14.34 10.97
N THR A 19 12.25 -14.92 10.68
CA THR A 19 11.89 -15.25 9.30
C THR A 19 10.37 -15.27 9.09
N LEU A 20 9.97 -14.94 7.86
CA LEU A 20 8.62 -15.13 7.37
C LEU A 20 8.43 -16.60 6.97
N ILE A 21 7.32 -17.18 7.39
CA ILE A 21 6.97 -18.57 7.13
C ILE A 21 5.72 -18.58 6.26
N GLU A 22 5.82 -19.24 5.12
CA GLU A 22 4.70 -19.53 4.24
C GLU A 22 4.16 -20.94 4.53
N ASP A 23 2.86 -21.03 4.81
CA ASP A 23 2.15 -22.29 5.04
C ASP A 23 0.82 -22.27 4.26
N GLY A 24 0.84 -22.85 3.06
CA GLY A 24 -0.26 -22.70 2.10
C GLY A 24 -0.44 -21.24 1.69
N ASP A 25 -1.66 -20.75 1.79
CA ASP A 25 -1.99 -19.35 1.49
C ASP A 25 -1.81 -18.40 2.69
N ASN A 26 -1.17 -18.86 3.77
CA ASN A 26 -1.00 -18.10 4.99
C ASN A 26 0.47 -17.78 5.25
N TYR A 27 0.70 -16.59 5.81
CA TYR A 27 2.03 -16.14 6.21
C TYR A 27 2.07 -15.92 7.71
N TYR A 28 3.18 -16.33 8.31
CA TYR A 28 3.48 -16.17 9.74
C TYR A 28 4.88 -15.59 9.88
N TYR A 29 5.15 -14.95 10.99
CA TYR A 29 6.49 -14.49 11.31
C TYR A 29 6.91 -15.03 12.68
N VAL A 30 8.14 -15.49 12.78
CA VAL A 30 8.79 -15.85 14.04
C VAL A 30 9.96 -14.91 14.28
N ASP A 31 10.06 -14.40 15.51
CA ASP A 31 11.12 -13.47 15.91
C ASP A 31 12.48 -14.18 16.11
N ILE A 32 13.48 -13.43 16.55
CA ILE A 32 14.83 -13.95 16.82
C ILE A 32 14.86 -15.05 17.89
N ASN A 33 13.84 -15.10 18.73
CA ASN A 33 13.66 -16.15 19.75
C ASN A 33 12.79 -17.31 19.25
N GLY A 34 12.38 -17.27 17.96
CA GLY A 34 11.50 -18.25 17.35
C GLY A 34 10.02 -18.11 17.73
N VAL A 35 9.64 -17.07 18.44
CA VAL A 35 8.25 -16.86 18.90
C VAL A 35 7.41 -16.27 17.78
N MET A 36 6.25 -16.90 17.50
CA MET A 36 5.29 -16.44 16.50
C MET A 36 4.72 -15.06 16.87
N ALA A 37 4.78 -14.12 15.92
CA ALA A 37 4.15 -12.83 16.04
C ALA A 37 2.61 -12.94 16.02
N ALA A 38 1.95 -12.19 16.90
CA ALA A 38 0.49 -12.11 16.97
C ALA A 38 0.05 -10.73 17.44
N ASN A 39 -1.04 -10.20 16.87
CA ASN A 39 -1.58 -8.88 17.17
C ASN A 39 -0.55 -7.74 17.04
N GLN A 40 0.28 -7.79 16.02
CA GLN A 40 1.35 -6.79 15.88
C GLN A 40 1.78 -6.57 14.44
N TRP A 41 2.33 -5.39 14.21
CA TRP A 41 3.06 -5.04 12.99
C TRP A 41 4.49 -5.55 13.06
N VAL A 42 5.01 -6.03 11.94
CA VAL A 42 6.43 -6.39 11.79
C VAL A 42 6.95 -5.81 10.48
N ALA A 43 8.09 -5.11 10.54
CA ALA A 43 8.83 -4.69 9.37
C ALA A 43 9.81 -5.79 8.97
N ILE A 44 9.76 -6.23 7.73
CA ILE A 44 10.64 -7.27 7.19
C ILE A 44 11.47 -6.64 6.08
N GLU A 45 12.80 -6.82 6.17
CA GLU A 45 13.75 -6.28 5.21
C GLU A 45 13.40 -6.71 3.77
N ASN A 46 13.46 -5.74 2.86
CA ASN A 46 13.23 -5.97 1.44
C ASN A 46 14.56 -6.28 0.75
N GLU A 47 14.65 -7.42 0.10
CA GLU A 47 15.86 -7.85 -0.63
C GLU A 47 16.15 -6.95 -1.83
N ASP A 48 15.14 -6.30 -2.39
CA ASP A 48 15.22 -5.38 -3.53
C ASP A 48 15.41 -3.91 -3.10
N ALA A 49 15.69 -3.67 -1.81
CA ALA A 49 15.90 -2.33 -1.29
C ALA A 49 17.03 -1.60 -2.04
N GLY A 50 16.72 -0.39 -2.50
CA GLY A 50 17.65 0.43 -3.30
C GLY A 50 17.41 0.37 -4.80
N GLU A 51 16.47 -0.44 -5.27
CA GLU A 51 15.89 -0.33 -6.60
C GLU A 51 14.85 0.80 -6.63
N ASP A 52 14.52 1.27 -7.83
CA ASP A 52 13.57 2.36 -8.02
C ASP A 52 12.19 1.96 -7.46
N ASP A 53 11.59 2.88 -6.67
CA ASP A 53 10.29 2.73 -5.99
C ASP A 53 10.19 1.54 -5.01
N GLU A 54 11.32 0.92 -4.65
CA GLU A 54 11.37 -0.14 -3.65
C GLU A 54 11.73 0.40 -2.26
N PRO A 55 10.92 0.08 -1.21
CA PRO A 55 11.21 0.50 0.15
C PRO A 55 12.33 -0.33 0.78
N GLU A 56 12.93 0.16 1.87
CA GLU A 56 13.93 -0.61 2.62
C GLU A 56 13.35 -1.86 3.29
N HIS A 57 12.08 -1.82 3.66
CA HIS A 57 11.36 -2.92 4.26
C HIS A 57 9.88 -2.83 3.92
N TYR A 58 9.19 -3.98 4.03
CA TYR A 58 7.74 -4.05 3.96
C TYR A 58 7.15 -4.29 5.32
N TRP A 59 5.98 -3.70 5.61
CA TRP A 59 5.22 -3.92 6.80
C TRP A 59 4.18 -5.01 6.60
N TYR A 60 4.07 -5.88 7.61
CA TYR A 60 3.05 -6.93 7.70
C TYR A 60 2.28 -6.76 9.00
N TYR A 61 1.01 -7.10 9.00
CA TYR A 61 0.24 -7.17 10.22
C TYR A 61 -0.19 -8.60 10.50
N PHE A 62 0.21 -9.13 11.64
CA PHE A 62 -0.14 -10.47 12.09
C PHE A 62 -1.29 -10.41 13.08
N GLN A 63 -2.36 -11.18 12.77
CA GLN A 63 -3.57 -11.27 13.57
C GLN A 63 -3.33 -12.07 14.86
N ALA A 64 -4.35 -12.18 15.72
CA ALA A 64 -4.28 -12.94 16.97
C ALA A 64 -3.88 -14.43 16.77
N ASN A 65 -4.28 -15.02 15.64
CA ASN A 65 -3.93 -16.39 15.27
C ASN A 65 -2.55 -16.52 14.59
N GLY A 66 -1.81 -15.42 14.46
CA GLY A 66 -0.50 -15.37 13.82
C GLY A 66 -0.53 -15.19 12.30
N LYS A 67 -1.70 -15.29 11.65
CA LYS A 67 -1.78 -15.14 10.20
C LYS A 67 -1.65 -13.68 9.79
N ALA A 68 -0.81 -13.41 8.79
CA ALA A 68 -0.73 -12.09 8.18
C ALA A 68 -2.06 -11.71 7.51
N LEU A 69 -2.42 -10.43 7.60
CA LEU A 69 -3.48 -9.88 6.74
C LEU A 69 -2.98 -9.83 5.29
N THR A 70 -3.82 -10.26 4.36
CA THR A 70 -3.54 -10.24 2.91
C THR A 70 -4.77 -9.74 2.17
N ASN A 71 -4.62 -9.46 0.87
CA ASN A 71 -5.77 -9.17 0.01
C ASN A 71 -6.57 -10.43 -0.34
N GLY A 72 -6.02 -11.61 -0.05
CA GLY A 72 -6.60 -12.90 -0.45
C GLY A 72 -6.72 -13.00 -1.97
N ASP A 73 -7.77 -13.67 -2.43
CA ASP A 73 -8.05 -13.86 -3.87
C ASP A 73 -8.88 -12.70 -4.46
N ASN A 74 -8.90 -11.53 -3.82
CA ASN A 74 -9.64 -10.39 -4.33
C ASN A 74 -8.86 -9.66 -5.42
N ASP A 75 -9.48 -9.42 -6.55
CA ASP A 75 -8.89 -8.59 -7.62
C ASP A 75 -8.79 -7.12 -7.22
N LYS A 76 -9.72 -6.66 -6.37
CA LYS A 76 -9.79 -5.27 -5.90
C LYS A 76 -9.27 -5.10 -4.49
N VAL A 77 -8.91 -3.86 -4.16
CA VAL A 77 -8.49 -3.49 -2.79
C VAL A 77 -9.53 -3.94 -1.75
N SER A 78 -9.08 -4.73 -0.79
CA SER A 78 -9.85 -5.15 0.38
C SER A 78 -9.32 -4.42 1.62
N LEU A 79 -10.05 -3.39 2.06
CA LEU A 79 -9.65 -2.57 3.20
C LEU A 79 -9.76 -3.35 4.52
N LYS A 80 -8.72 -3.26 5.34
CA LYS A 80 -8.66 -3.85 6.69
C LYS A 80 -8.60 -2.74 7.73
N THR A 81 -9.38 -2.87 8.79
CA THR A 81 -9.38 -1.90 9.90
C THR A 81 -8.49 -2.40 11.03
N ILE A 82 -7.48 -1.61 11.37
CA ILE A 82 -6.55 -1.89 12.46
C ILE A 82 -6.48 -0.63 13.35
N ASN A 83 -6.86 -0.75 14.62
CA ASN A 83 -6.87 0.36 15.56
C ASN A 83 -7.57 1.64 15.04
N GLY A 84 -8.69 1.46 14.34
CA GLY A 84 -9.52 2.56 13.83
C GLY A 84 -9.06 3.19 12.53
N LYS A 85 -7.94 2.78 11.98
CA LYS A 85 -7.44 3.20 10.67
C LYS A 85 -7.61 2.08 9.63
N LYS A 86 -7.73 2.45 8.37
CA LYS A 86 -7.88 1.49 7.27
C LYS A 86 -6.57 1.33 6.51
N TYR A 87 -6.26 0.09 6.20
CA TYR A 87 -5.05 -0.33 5.50
C TYR A 87 -5.40 -1.29 4.37
N ALA A 88 -4.51 -1.43 3.42
CA ALA A 88 -4.58 -2.44 2.38
C ALA A 88 -3.28 -3.24 2.31
N PHE A 89 -3.40 -4.49 1.90
CA PHE A 89 -2.28 -5.43 1.76
C PHE A 89 -2.35 -6.08 0.38
N ASP A 90 -1.21 -6.49 -0.16
CA ASP A 90 -1.20 -7.32 -1.35
C ASP A 90 -1.52 -8.79 -1.03
N GLU A 91 -1.47 -9.64 -2.03
CA GLU A 91 -1.74 -11.08 -1.87
C GLU A 91 -0.71 -11.78 -0.96
N ASP A 92 0.51 -11.27 -0.90
CA ASP A 92 1.62 -11.80 -0.10
C ASP A 92 1.67 -11.22 1.33
N GLY A 93 0.76 -10.31 1.67
CA GLY A 93 0.66 -9.69 2.99
C GLY A 93 1.50 -8.42 3.16
N LYS A 94 2.12 -7.91 2.12
CA LYS A 94 2.83 -6.64 2.17
C LYS A 94 1.84 -5.48 2.28
N MET A 95 2.01 -4.61 3.27
CA MET A 95 1.21 -3.40 3.40
C MET A 95 1.42 -2.50 2.20
N LEU A 96 0.33 -2.12 1.54
CA LEU A 96 0.37 -1.15 0.45
C LEU A 96 0.55 0.27 1.00
N PHE A 97 1.36 1.07 0.32
CA PHE A 97 1.59 2.48 0.64
C PHE A 97 1.69 3.29 -0.67
N GLY A 98 1.66 4.61 -0.57
CA GLY A 98 1.67 5.49 -1.74
C GLY A 98 0.40 5.33 -2.58
N TRP A 99 0.54 5.54 -3.87
CA TRP A 99 -0.56 5.41 -4.82
C TRP A 99 -0.88 3.93 -5.10
N VAL A 100 -2.15 3.59 -5.05
CA VAL A 100 -2.63 2.22 -5.25
C VAL A 100 -3.78 2.21 -6.25
N ASP A 101 -3.72 1.27 -7.18
CA ASP A 101 -4.80 0.97 -8.12
C ASP A 101 -5.95 0.21 -7.41
N ASP A 102 -7.19 0.45 -7.84
CA ASP A 102 -8.36 -0.27 -7.31
C ASP A 102 -8.58 -1.63 -7.97
N ASP A 103 -8.21 -1.75 -9.24
CA ASP A 103 -8.54 -2.94 -10.04
C ASP A 103 -7.54 -4.09 -9.88
N SER A 104 -6.30 -3.81 -9.49
CA SER A 104 -5.26 -4.82 -9.25
C SER A 104 -4.89 -5.02 -7.79
N ALA A 105 -5.30 -4.11 -6.91
CA ALA A 105 -4.86 -4.06 -5.50
C ALA A 105 -3.34 -4.05 -5.35
N GLU A 106 -2.66 -3.35 -6.25
CA GLU A 106 -1.20 -3.19 -6.29
C GLU A 106 -0.80 -1.73 -6.15
N ARG A 107 0.43 -1.51 -5.74
CA ARG A 107 1.03 -0.19 -5.78
C ARG A 107 1.21 0.24 -7.24
N VAL A 108 0.90 1.50 -7.51
CA VAL A 108 1.26 2.15 -8.76
C VAL A 108 2.72 2.58 -8.68
N ASP A 109 3.48 2.33 -9.73
CA ASP A 109 4.85 2.85 -9.85
C ASP A 109 4.81 4.38 -9.82
N ASP A 110 5.54 4.97 -8.90
CA ASP A 110 5.66 6.42 -8.68
C ASP A 110 7.11 6.90 -8.76
N SER A 111 8.01 6.09 -9.32
CA SER A 111 9.42 6.44 -9.47
C SER A 111 9.64 7.73 -10.24
N ASP A 112 8.78 8.00 -11.23
CA ASP A 112 8.78 9.23 -12.01
C ASP A 112 7.89 10.36 -11.42
N GLY A 113 7.25 10.12 -10.27
CA GLY A 113 6.36 11.10 -9.61
C GLY A 113 5.00 11.27 -10.30
N ASP A 114 4.61 10.35 -11.16
CA ASP A 114 3.37 10.42 -11.96
C ASP A 114 2.31 9.39 -11.58
N GLY A 115 2.53 8.65 -10.50
CA GLY A 115 1.59 7.63 -9.98
C GLY A 115 0.19 8.17 -9.68
N PHE A 116 0.03 9.48 -9.50
CA PHE A 116 -1.28 10.12 -9.30
C PHE A 116 -2.23 9.92 -10.48
N LYS A 117 -1.73 9.67 -11.69
CA LYS A 117 -2.54 9.47 -12.90
C LYS A 117 -3.39 8.20 -12.80
N GLU A 118 -2.79 7.11 -12.36
CA GLU A 118 -3.43 5.79 -12.25
C GLU A 118 -3.94 5.50 -10.84
N GLY A 119 -3.30 6.07 -9.82
CA GLY A 119 -3.65 5.83 -8.42
C GLY A 119 -5.07 6.26 -8.08
N VAL A 120 -5.82 5.36 -7.46
CA VAL A 120 -7.20 5.59 -6.97
C VAL A 120 -7.20 5.88 -5.48
N TYR A 121 -6.34 5.21 -4.71
CA TYR A 121 -6.09 5.42 -3.29
C TYR A 121 -4.71 6.00 -3.05
N TYR A 122 -4.57 6.66 -1.92
CA TYR A 122 -3.27 7.04 -1.38
C TYR A 122 -3.16 6.60 0.08
N PHE A 123 -2.17 5.76 0.36
CA PHE A 123 -1.97 5.14 1.67
C PHE A 123 -0.77 5.71 2.44
N GLY A 124 -0.43 6.96 2.21
CA GLY A 124 0.68 7.60 2.93
C GLY A 124 2.05 7.10 2.52
N GLY A 125 3.05 7.34 3.35
CA GLY A 125 4.41 6.88 3.13
C GLY A 125 4.64 5.42 3.47
N GLU A 126 5.83 4.89 3.16
CA GLU A 126 6.21 3.48 3.35
C GLU A 126 6.08 2.97 4.80
N ASP A 127 6.19 3.86 5.78
CA ASP A 127 6.05 3.53 7.21
C ASP A 127 4.68 3.91 7.80
N ASP A 128 3.75 4.39 6.98
CA ASP A 128 2.42 4.82 7.43
C ASP A 128 1.33 3.85 6.98
N GLY A 129 1.07 3.76 5.70
CA GLY A 129 0.09 2.86 5.09
C GLY A 129 -1.38 3.16 5.41
N ALA A 130 -1.68 4.16 6.22
CA ALA A 130 -3.07 4.50 6.54
C ALA A 130 -3.77 5.16 5.36
N MET A 131 -4.99 4.70 5.04
CA MET A 131 -5.82 5.24 3.97
C MET A 131 -6.07 6.74 4.16
N THR A 132 -5.75 7.53 3.14
CA THR A 132 -6.02 8.97 3.11
C THR A 132 -7.49 9.24 2.80
N VAL A 133 -8.07 10.17 3.55
CA VAL A 133 -9.41 10.75 3.33
C VAL A 133 -9.33 12.27 3.44
N GLY A 134 -10.14 12.97 2.67
CA GLY A 134 -10.17 14.43 2.67
C GLY A 134 -9.08 15.04 1.79
N TRP A 135 -8.71 16.28 2.09
CA TRP A 135 -7.70 17.02 1.35
C TRP A 135 -6.28 16.66 1.77
N ILE A 136 -5.41 16.47 0.78
CA ILE A 136 -3.98 16.30 0.98
C ILE A 136 -3.22 16.99 -0.14
N GLN A 137 -2.06 17.56 0.19
CA GLN A 137 -1.12 18.10 -0.78
C GLN A 137 0.01 17.11 -0.98
N LEU A 138 0.26 16.72 -2.22
CA LEU A 138 1.30 15.76 -2.59
C LEU A 138 2.20 16.34 -3.67
N ASP A 139 3.45 15.96 -3.62
CA ASP A 139 4.40 16.27 -4.67
C ASP A 139 4.21 15.29 -5.83
N ILE A 140 4.18 15.84 -7.04
CA ILE A 140 4.00 15.08 -8.28
C ILE A 140 4.94 15.60 -9.36
N THR A 141 5.20 14.78 -10.36
CA THR A 141 5.82 15.19 -11.61
C THR A 141 4.85 14.90 -12.76
N TYR A 142 4.73 15.81 -13.69
CA TYR A 142 3.90 15.66 -14.89
C TYR A 142 4.79 15.57 -16.11
N ASP A 143 4.70 14.48 -16.84
CA ASP A 143 5.46 14.23 -18.07
C ASP A 143 4.57 14.51 -19.29
N GLU A 144 5.00 15.43 -20.16
CA GLU A 144 4.32 15.77 -21.42
C GLU A 144 4.17 14.57 -22.36
N ALA A 145 5.09 13.61 -22.30
CA ALA A 145 5.01 12.40 -23.11
C ALA A 145 3.75 11.57 -22.85
N THR A 146 3.11 11.77 -21.69
CA THR A 146 1.85 11.12 -21.32
C THR A 146 0.62 12.03 -21.42
N GLU A 147 0.78 13.22 -22.02
CA GLU A 147 -0.27 14.24 -22.14
C GLU A 147 -1.53 13.73 -22.84
N ASP A 148 -1.42 12.77 -23.73
CA ASP A 148 -2.57 12.18 -24.42
C ASP A 148 -3.62 11.61 -23.45
N ASP A 149 -3.19 11.12 -22.30
CA ASP A 149 -4.06 10.61 -21.24
C ASP A 149 -4.69 11.75 -20.41
N TYR A 150 -4.03 12.92 -20.36
CA TYR A 150 -4.40 14.10 -19.56
C TYR A 150 -4.51 15.39 -20.36
N LYS A 151 -4.81 15.31 -21.60
CA LYS A 151 -4.85 16.45 -22.56
C LYS A 151 -5.64 17.70 -22.14
N TYR A 152 -6.50 17.58 -21.14
CA TYR A 152 -7.26 18.70 -20.60
C TYR A 152 -6.68 19.28 -19.32
N THR A 153 -5.68 18.64 -18.76
CA THR A 153 -5.03 19.10 -17.53
C THR A 153 -3.66 19.71 -17.77
N ALA A 154 -3.09 19.54 -18.95
CA ALA A 154 -1.76 20.02 -19.31
C ALA A 154 -1.52 21.51 -18.97
N ALA A 155 -2.49 22.37 -19.18
CA ALA A 155 -2.39 23.78 -18.85
C ALA A 155 -2.29 24.08 -17.33
N ALA A 156 -2.63 23.12 -16.49
CA ALA A 156 -2.55 23.24 -15.03
C ALA A 156 -1.24 22.71 -14.44
N PHE A 157 -0.42 22.07 -15.26
CA PHE A 157 0.85 21.47 -14.86
C PHE A 157 2.00 22.08 -15.63
N ASN A 158 3.15 22.15 -15.00
CA ASN A 158 4.42 22.40 -15.68
C ASN A 158 4.99 21.06 -16.12
N ASP A 159 5.49 21.03 -17.33
CA ASP A 159 6.05 19.84 -17.92
C ASP A 159 7.39 19.48 -17.28
N ASP A 160 7.62 18.20 -17.01
CA ASP A 160 8.86 17.65 -16.44
C ASP A 160 9.38 18.35 -15.18
N GLU A 161 8.49 18.97 -14.41
CA GLU A 161 8.85 19.69 -13.17
C GLU A 161 8.12 19.10 -11.97
N ASP A 162 8.85 18.97 -10.87
CA ASP A 162 8.28 18.64 -9.57
C ASP A 162 7.36 19.77 -9.11
N GLN A 163 6.17 19.43 -8.68
CA GLN A 163 5.19 20.40 -8.22
C GLN A 163 4.29 19.81 -7.14
N SER A 164 3.75 20.66 -6.26
CA SER A 164 2.78 20.23 -5.27
C SER A 164 1.35 20.47 -5.76
N ARG A 165 0.49 19.49 -5.60
CA ARG A 165 -0.91 19.56 -5.97
C ARG A 165 -1.81 19.04 -4.86
N TRP A 166 -3.01 19.62 -4.75
CA TRP A 166 -4.04 19.19 -3.83
C TRP A 166 -4.91 18.12 -4.45
N PHE A 167 -5.13 17.05 -3.67
CA PHE A 167 -6.04 15.97 -4.00
C PHE A 167 -7.13 15.86 -2.94
N TYR A 168 -8.31 15.39 -3.33
CA TYR A 168 -9.38 15.06 -2.41
C TYR A 168 -9.76 13.61 -2.53
N PHE A 169 -9.79 12.91 -1.39
CA PHE A 169 -10.20 11.53 -1.27
C PHE A 169 -11.53 11.44 -0.52
N LYS A 170 -12.49 10.72 -1.09
CA LYS A 170 -13.80 10.47 -0.45
C LYS A 170 -13.65 9.65 0.82
N SER A 171 -14.73 9.55 1.60
CA SER A 171 -14.74 8.73 2.84
C SER A 171 -14.42 7.24 2.61
N ASN A 172 -14.61 6.74 1.40
CA ASN A 172 -14.22 5.38 1.01
C ASN A 172 -12.76 5.28 0.54
N GLY A 173 -11.98 6.36 0.61
CA GLY A 173 -10.59 6.42 0.21
C GLY A 173 -10.35 6.68 -1.26
N LYS A 174 -11.39 6.71 -2.10
CA LYS A 174 -11.21 6.88 -3.54
C LYS A 174 -11.02 8.35 -3.93
N LYS A 175 -10.01 8.61 -4.74
CA LYS A 175 -9.69 9.94 -5.28
C LYS A 175 -10.85 10.48 -6.11
N VAL A 176 -11.13 11.78 -5.96
CA VAL A 176 -12.04 12.52 -6.84
C VAL A 176 -11.26 12.96 -8.07
N TYR A 177 -11.75 12.60 -9.24
CA TYR A 177 -11.15 12.96 -10.53
C TYR A 177 -12.23 13.20 -11.59
N ALA A 178 -11.89 13.91 -12.66
CA ALA A 178 -12.73 14.01 -13.84
C ALA A 178 -12.68 12.69 -14.62
N GLU A 179 -13.81 12.28 -15.17
CA GLU A 179 -13.86 11.08 -16.00
C GLU A 179 -13.18 11.30 -17.34
N ASN A 180 -12.77 10.23 -17.99
CA ASN A 180 -12.05 10.30 -19.25
C ASN A 180 -12.85 11.08 -20.30
N GLY A 181 -12.26 12.12 -20.85
CA GLY A 181 -12.89 13.02 -21.80
C GLY A 181 -13.53 14.30 -21.22
N ASP A 182 -13.68 14.37 -19.90
CA ASP A 182 -14.19 15.56 -19.22
C ASP A 182 -13.04 16.48 -18.80
N ARG A 183 -13.16 17.78 -19.07
CA ARG A 183 -12.17 18.77 -18.63
C ARG A 183 -12.23 19.03 -17.13
N THR A 184 -13.43 19.02 -16.59
CA THR A 184 -13.70 19.34 -15.20
C THR A 184 -14.84 18.48 -14.67
N LYS A 185 -14.83 18.25 -13.37
CA LYS A 185 -15.94 17.63 -12.67
C LYS A 185 -16.21 18.40 -11.39
N ASP A 186 -17.37 19.03 -11.32
CA ASP A 186 -17.79 19.73 -10.12
C ASP A 186 -18.14 18.73 -9.01
N LYS A 187 -17.63 18.98 -7.82
CA LYS A 187 -17.92 18.21 -6.63
C LYS A 187 -18.29 19.12 -5.47
N THR A 188 -19.39 18.81 -4.81
CA THR A 188 -19.73 19.42 -3.52
C THR A 188 -19.01 18.67 -2.41
N ILE A 189 -18.20 19.41 -1.65
CA ILE A 189 -17.44 18.90 -0.53
C ILE A 189 -17.86 19.67 0.72
N ASN A 190 -18.31 18.94 1.73
CA ASN A 190 -18.80 19.52 3.00
C ASN A 190 -20.00 20.46 2.87
N GLY A 191 -20.95 20.15 2.02
CA GLY A 191 -22.26 20.76 1.98
C GLY A 191 -22.57 21.74 1.02
#